data_e8214fb067e32c2dbb8dafefc556bdd5
#
_entry.id   e8214fb067e32c2dbb8dafefc556bdd5
#
_cell.length_a   1.000
_cell.length_b   1.000
_cell.length_c   1.000
_cell.angle_alpha   90.00
_cell.angle_beta   90.00
_cell.angle_gamma   90.00
#
_symmetry.space_group_name_H-M   'P 1'
#
loop_
_entity.id
_entity.type
_entity.pdbx_description
1 polymer ?
#
loop_
_entity_poly.entity_id
_entity_poly.type
_entity_poly.pdbx_seq_one_letter_code
_entity_poly.pdbx_strand_id
1 'polypeptide(L)'
;MTLPVFIAPDADALRACARGDSFVLDGDEGFHAATVRRIDVGAMLDVVDGAGLRARCTVIDRAKKALTLRIDHIEREDQLKVELLLIQALSTGGRDEMAIEMATEVGVDAVMPWQANRSEVRWKGEKAAKGMRKWESTLRSATKQSRRAFIPRLEEARSSAAFAQWIAQTT
;
A
#
# COMPACT_ATOMS: atom_id res chain seq x y z
N MET A 1 8.68 8.48 19.59
CA MET A 1 7.31 8.73 19.06
C MET A 1 7.30 8.26 17.61
N THR A 2 6.36 7.42 17.22
CA THR A 2 6.32 6.85 15.87
C THR A 2 5.59 7.81 14.94
N LEU A 3 6.19 8.13 13.77
CA LEU A 3 5.65 9.10 12.83
C LEU A 3 4.49 8.50 12.01
N PRO A 4 3.52 9.31 11.58
CA PRO A 4 2.50 8.88 10.62
C PRO A 4 3.15 8.65 9.25
N VAL A 5 2.66 7.63 8.53
CA VAL A 5 3.13 7.27 7.19
C VAL A 5 2.07 7.64 6.15
N PHE A 6 2.53 8.22 5.04
CA PHE A 6 1.75 8.51 3.84
C PHE A 6 2.40 7.87 2.62
N ILE A 7 1.61 7.52 1.62
CA ILE A 7 2.12 6.97 0.37
C ILE A 7 2.28 8.12 -0.62
N ALA A 8 3.44 8.23 -1.26
CA ALA A 8 3.69 9.26 -2.26
C ALA A 8 2.64 9.20 -3.38
N PRO A 9 1.97 10.30 -3.74
CA PRO A 9 1.09 10.34 -4.89
C PRO A 9 1.85 10.14 -6.20
N ASP A 10 3.09 10.63 -6.26
CA ASP A 10 4.06 10.39 -7.32
C ASP A 10 5.33 9.76 -6.71
N ALA A 11 5.47 8.45 -6.89
CA ALA A 11 6.59 7.68 -6.37
C ALA A 11 7.90 8.04 -7.09
N ASP A 12 7.86 8.37 -8.38
CA ASP A 12 9.06 8.71 -9.15
C ASP A 12 9.58 10.10 -8.76
N ALA A 13 8.68 11.06 -8.54
CA ALA A 13 9.07 12.35 -7.97
C ALA A 13 9.74 12.20 -6.60
N LEU A 14 9.20 11.32 -5.72
CA LEU A 14 9.82 11.06 -4.41
C LEU A 14 11.20 10.41 -4.55
N ARG A 15 11.37 9.46 -5.48
CA ARG A 15 12.65 8.77 -5.75
C ARG A 15 13.73 9.70 -6.29
N ALA A 16 13.33 10.77 -6.98
CA ALA A 16 14.23 11.77 -7.51
C ALA A 16 14.71 12.78 -6.46
N CYS A 17 14.06 12.85 -5.29
CA CYS A 17 14.42 13.77 -4.23
C CYS A 17 15.69 13.35 -3.49
N ALA A 18 16.44 14.35 -3.04
CA ALA A 18 17.57 14.23 -2.12
C ALA A 18 17.25 14.91 -0.77
N ARG A 19 18.12 14.71 0.22
CA ARG A 19 18.01 15.41 1.50
C ARG A 19 18.09 16.93 1.29
N GLY A 20 17.14 17.65 1.85
CA GLY A 20 17.00 19.10 1.73
C GLY A 20 16.01 19.54 0.66
N ASP A 21 15.64 18.66 -0.27
CA ASP A 21 14.67 18.97 -1.31
C ASP A 21 13.26 19.14 -0.74
N SER A 22 12.42 19.80 -1.52
CA SER A 22 10.99 19.94 -1.24
C SER A 22 10.19 18.88 -2.00
N PHE A 23 9.21 18.29 -1.32
CA PHE A 23 8.25 17.35 -1.91
C PHE A 23 6.81 17.82 -1.60
N VAL A 24 5.91 17.72 -2.57
CA VAL A 24 4.51 18.08 -2.38
C VAL A 24 3.70 16.80 -2.18
N LEU A 25 3.08 16.68 -1.01
CA LEU A 25 2.11 15.64 -0.69
C LEU A 25 0.71 16.20 -0.99
N ASP A 26 0.13 15.83 -2.12
CA ASP A 26 -1.17 16.28 -2.61
C ASP A 26 -2.15 15.12 -2.85
N GLY A 27 -3.17 15.35 -3.67
CA GLY A 27 -4.20 14.35 -3.95
C GLY A 27 -4.94 13.88 -2.70
N ASP A 28 -5.31 12.60 -2.67
CA ASP A 28 -6.05 11.99 -1.55
C ASP A 28 -5.18 11.93 -0.28
N GLU A 29 -3.89 11.67 -0.41
CA GLU A 29 -2.95 11.62 0.71
C GLU A 29 -2.72 13.02 1.30
N GLY A 30 -2.57 14.04 0.46
CA GLY A 30 -2.45 15.43 0.90
C GLY A 30 -3.73 15.92 1.56
N PHE A 31 -4.90 15.62 1.00
CA PHE A 31 -6.18 15.92 1.64
C PHE A 31 -6.31 15.22 3.00
N HIS A 32 -5.96 13.93 3.07
CA HIS A 32 -5.99 13.18 4.33
C HIS A 32 -5.06 13.80 5.38
N ALA A 33 -3.83 14.13 5.00
CA ALA A 33 -2.83 14.73 5.89
C ALA A 33 -3.25 16.13 6.37
N ALA A 34 -3.58 17.02 5.43
CA ALA A 34 -3.85 18.44 5.73
C ALA A 34 -5.23 18.67 6.36
N THR A 35 -6.28 17.99 5.85
CA THR A 35 -7.68 18.28 6.26
C THR A 35 -8.18 17.32 7.31
N VAL A 36 -7.97 16.02 7.14
CA VAL A 36 -8.51 14.98 8.04
C VAL A 36 -7.65 14.88 9.30
N ARG A 37 -6.33 14.67 9.14
CA ARG A 37 -5.38 14.55 10.25
C ARG A 37 -4.90 15.88 10.79
N ARG A 38 -5.12 16.96 10.04
CA ARG A 38 -4.78 18.34 10.42
C ARG A 38 -3.32 18.49 10.86
N ILE A 39 -2.42 17.89 10.09
CA ILE A 39 -0.98 17.98 10.36
C ILE A 39 -0.52 19.42 10.10
N ASP A 40 0.14 20.02 11.09
CA ASP A 40 0.56 21.42 11.05
C ASP A 40 2.01 21.57 10.59
N VAL A 41 2.38 22.81 10.21
CA VAL A 41 3.75 23.21 9.89
C VAL A 41 4.66 22.91 11.08
N GLY A 42 5.84 22.37 10.81
CA GLY A 42 6.81 21.92 11.81
C GLY A 42 6.61 20.46 12.27
N ALA A 43 5.48 19.82 11.96
CA ALA A 43 5.29 18.41 12.27
C ALA A 43 6.14 17.52 11.37
N MET A 44 6.52 16.36 11.90
CA MET A 44 7.27 15.33 11.18
C MET A 44 6.36 14.19 10.72
N LEU A 45 6.63 13.65 9.55
CA LEU A 45 5.95 12.49 8.98
C LEU A 45 6.90 11.70 8.07
N ASP A 46 6.55 10.47 7.77
CA ASP A 46 7.24 9.67 6.76
C ASP A 46 6.40 9.59 5.48
N VAL A 47 7.05 9.70 4.31
CA VAL A 47 6.46 9.43 3.00
C VAL A 47 7.18 8.23 2.40
N VAL A 48 6.42 7.26 1.90
CA VAL A 48 6.94 6.04 1.29
C VAL A 48 6.53 5.94 -0.18
N ASP A 49 7.39 5.31 -1.01
CA ASP A 49 7.09 5.07 -2.42
C ASP A 49 6.30 3.77 -2.67
N GLY A 50 6.11 2.96 -1.64
CA GLY A 50 5.48 1.65 -1.72
C GLY A 50 6.40 0.53 -2.22
N ALA A 51 7.68 0.83 -2.49
CA ALA A 51 8.68 -0.09 -3.01
C ALA A 51 10.00 -0.07 -2.20
N GLY A 52 9.93 0.33 -0.93
CA GLY A 52 11.04 0.28 0.02
C GLY A 52 11.71 1.62 0.30
N LEU A 53 11.44 2.68 -0.46
CA LEU A 53 11.96 4.00 -0.12
C LEU A 53 11.09 4.66 0.94
N ARG A 54 11.73 5.18 1.99
CA ARG A 54 11.13 5.99 3.05
C ARG A 54 11.84 7.32 3.15
N ALA A 55 11.09 8.40 3.01
CA ALA A 55 11.56 9.75 3.26
C ALA A 55 10.95 10.28 4.56
N ARG A 56 11.81 10.62 5.52
CA ARG A 56 11.41 11.38 6.71
C ARG A 56 11.37 12.84 6.36
N CYS A 57 10.26 13.50 6.68
CA CYS A 57 10.00 14.85 6.25
C CYS A 57 9.52 15.74 7.39
N THR A 58 9.81 17.03 7.29
CA THR A 58 9.19 18.09 8.10
C THR A 58 8.23 18.89 7.22
N VAL A 59 7.03 19.15 7.70
CA VAL A 59 6.07 20.04 7.03
C VAL A 59 6.56 21.48 7.08
N ILE A 60 6.77 22.10 5.92
CA ILE A 60 7.24 23.51 5.81
C ILE A 60 6.14 24.46 5.36
N ASP A 61 5.09 23.94 4.70
CA ASP A 61 3.91 24.73 4.34
C ASP A 61 2.67 23.84 4.29
N ARG A 62 1.49 24.44 4.52
CA ARG A 62 0.21 23.73 4.56
C ARG A 62 -0.85 24.47 3.76
N ALA A 63 -1.35 23.83 2.72
CA ALA A 63 -2.53 24.23 1.98
C ALA A 63 -3.74 23.39 2.42
N LYS A 64 -4.95 23.75 1.94
CA LYS A 64 -6.20 23.04 2.29
C LYS A 64 -6.17 21.54 1.92
N LYS A 65 -5.49 21.17 0.83
CA LYS A 65 -5.47 19.79 0.30
C LYS A 65 -4.06 19.27 0.02
N ALA A 66 -3.04 19.95 0.53
CA ALA A 66 -1.66 19.56 0.29
C ALA A 66 -0.76 20.01 1.45
N LEU A 67 0.34 19.30 1.62
CA LEU A 67 1.45 19.70 2.46
C LEU A 67 2.70 19.84 1.60
N THR A 68 3.47 20.92 1.81
CA THR A 68 4.83 21.02 1.30
C THR A 68 5.78 20.52 2.37
N LEU A 69 6.59 19.55 2.01
CA LEU A 69 7.48 18.82 2.89
C LEU A 69 8.92 19.11 2.53
N ARG A 70 9.78 19.27 3.53
CA ARG A 70 11.24 19.22 3.34
C ARG A 70 11.71 17.80 3.67
N ILE A 71 12.52 17.22 2.80
CA ILE A 71 13.13 15.90 3.02
C ILE A 71 14.28 16.06 4.02
N ASP A 72 14.16 15.44 5.18
CA ASP A 72 15.21 15.48 6.22
C ASP A 72 16.14 14.27 6.14
N HIS A 73 15.61 13.11 5.77
CA HIS A 73 16.35 11.86 5.64
C HIS A 73 15.67 10.93 4.64
N ILE A 74 16.46 10.15 3.89
CA ILE A 74 15.97 9.11 2.99
C ILE A 74 16.66 7.80 3.36
N GLU A 75 15.89 6.75 3.48
CA GLU A 75 16.38 5.38 3.67
C GLU A 75 15.71 4.44 2.67
N ARG A 76 16.38 3.34 2.34
CA ARG A 76 15.83 2.24 1.55
C ARG A 76 15.83 0.98 2.39
N GLU A 77 14.66 0.41 2.53
CA GLU A 77 14.48 -0.88 3.17
C GLU A 77 14.77 -1.98 2.13
N ASP A 78 15.58 -2.95 2.49
CA ASP A 78 15.85 -4.11 1.63
C ASP A 78 14.68 -5.09 1.69
N GLN A 79 14.32 -5.67 0.53
CA GLN A 79 13.41 -6.80 0.50
C GLN A 79 14.08 -8.04 1.11
N LEU A 80 13.32 -8.81 1.85
CA LEU A 80 13.77 -10.11 2.34
C LEU A 80 14.04 -11.05 1.15
N LYS A 81 15.00 -11.98 1.31
CA LYS A 81 15.34 -12.96 0.28
C LYS A 81 14.21 -13.96 0.00
N VAL A 82 13.33 -14.15 0.95
CA VAL A 82 12.15 -15.03 0.84
C VAL A 82 10.92 -14.16 0.71
N GLU A 83 10.20 -14.36 -0.37
CA GLU A 83 8.93 -13.68 -0.63
C GLU A 83 7.75 -14.49 -0.10
N LEU A 84 6.86 -13.86 0.65
CA LEU A 84 5.65 -14.46 1.20
C LEU A 84 4.44 -14.06 0.35
N LEU A 85 3.82 -15.03 -0.32
CA LEU A 85 2.58 -14.86 -1.08
C LEU A 85 1.39 -15.47 -0.32
N LEU A 86 0.42 -14.64 0.03
CA LEU A 86 -0.88 -15.10 0.53
C LEU A 86 -1.82 -15.41 -0.63
N ILE A 87 -2.32 -16.64 -0.72
CA ILE A 87 -3.38 -17.03 -1.64
C ILE A 87 -4.69 -17.07 -0.86
N GLN A 88 -5.49 -16.03 -0.99
CA GLN A 88 -6.71 -15.83 -0.20
C GLN A 88 -7.96 -16.16 -1.01
N ALA A 89 -8.74 -17.13 -0.54
CA ALA A 89 -10.03 -17.43 -1.14
C ALA A 89 -11.01 -16.26 -0.97
N LEU A 90 -11.77 -15.97 -2.04
CA LEU A 90 -12.83 -14.96 -1.99
C LEU A 90 -13.90 -15.38 -0.97
N SER A 91 -14.29 -14.44 -0.11
CA SER A 91 -15.23 -14.68 0.98
C SER A 91 -16.33 -13.60 1.04
N THR A 92 -17.38 -13.86 1.77
CA THR A 92 -18.46 -12.91 2.05
C THR A 92 -18.18 -12.11 3.31
N GLY A 93 -18.81 -10.93 3.43
CA GLY A 93 -18.81 -10.14 4.67
C GLY A 93 -17.49 -9.49 5.02
N GLY A 94 -16.58 -9.28 4.05
CA GLY A 94 -15.31 -8.57 4.27
C GLY A 94 -14.22 -9.40 4.95
N ARG A 95 -14.41 -10.71 5.05
CA ARG A 95 -13.44 -11.61 5.73
C ARG A 95 -12.14 -11.75 4.95
N ASP A 96 -12.22 -11.72 3.62
CA ASP A 96 -11.05 -11.72 2.74
C ASP A 96 -10.28 -10.40 2.85
N GLU A 97 -10.97 -9.26 2.90
CA GLU A 97 -10.31 -7.97 3.14
C GLU A 97 -9.62 -7.94 4.51
N MET A 98 -10.28 -8.45 5.55
CA MET A 98 -9.67 -8.56 6.88
C MET A 98 -8.43 -9.47 6.86
N ALA A 99 -8.47 -10.59 6.15
CA ALA A 99 -7.34 -11.49 6.04
C ALA A 99 -6.12 -10.83 5.37
N ILE A 100 -6.33 -10.09 4.26
CA ILE A 100 -5.24 -9.38 3.59
C ILE A 100 -4.73 -8.17 4.38
N GLU A 101 -5.58 -7.50 5.14
CA GLU A 101 -5.18 -6.44 6.08
C GLU A 101 -4.24 -7.01 7.13
N MET A 102 -4.64 -8.05 7.85
CA MET A 102 -3.82 -8.73 8.86
C MET A 102 -2.51 -9.29 8.26
N ALA A 103 -2.58 -9.91 7.07
CA ALA A 103 -1.39 -10.41 6.38
C ALA A 103 -0.41 -9.30 6.02
N THR A 104 -0.92 -8.12 5.62
CA THR A 104 -0.10 -6.95 5.36
C THR A 104 0.60 -6.47 6.63
N GLU A 105 -0.11 -6.44 7.76
CA GLU A 105 0.46 -6.04 9.06
C GLU A 105 1.60 -6.95 9.51
N VAL A 106 1.52 -8.25 9.24
CA VAL A 106 2.57 -9.22 9.62
C VAL A 106 3.65 -9.41 8.57
N GLY A 107 3.59 -8.71 7.44
CA GLY A 107 4.73 -8.63 6.51
C GLY A 107 4.61 -9.41 5.21
N VAL A 108 3.39 -9.79 4.76
CA VAL A 108 3.22 -10.41 3.44
C VAL A 108 3.75 -9.50 2.32
N ASP A 109 4.32 -10.09 1.27
CA ASP A 109 4.90 -9.36 0.13
C ASP A 109 3.96 -9.33 -1.08
N ALA A 110 3.08 -10.33 -1.19
CA ALA A 110 2.09 -10.39 -2.26
C ALA A 110 0.80 -11.06 -1.79
N VAL A 111 -0.31 -10.71 -2.42
CA VAL A 111 -1.59 -11.38 -2.20
C VAL A 111 -2.24 -11.73 -3.54
N MET A 112 -2.84 -12.92 -3.62
CA MET A 112 -3.54 -13.43 -4.80
C MET A 112 -4.98 -13.74 -4.45
N PRO A 113 -5.98 -13.12 -5.09
CA PRO A 113 -7.37 -13.49 -4.93
C PRO A 113 -7.62 -14.85 -5.58
N TRP A 114 -8.10 -15.80 -4.80
CA TRP A 114 -8.41 -17.15 -5.28
C TRP A 114 -9.91 -17.38 -5.35
N GLN A 115 -10.42 -17.55 -6.57
CA GLN A 115 -11.78 -17.98 -6.79
C GLN A 115 -11.87 -19.50 -6.69
N ALA A 116 -11.94 -20.02 -5.45
CA ALA A 116 -12.02 -21.43 -5.19
C ALA A 116 -13.32 -22.03 -5.76
N ASN A 117 -13.31 -23.33 -6.11
CA ASN A 117 -14.46 -23.99 -6.73
C ASN A 117 -15.73 -23.93 -5.88
N ARG A 118 -15.58 -23.93 -4.55
CA ARG A 118 -16.68 -23.89 -3.58
C ARG A 118 -16.88 -22.51 -2.94
N SER A 119 -16.21 -21.46 -3.42
CA SER A 119 -16.46 -20.10 -2.95
C SER A 119 -17.86 -19.65 -3.37
N GLU A 120 -18.61 -19.09 -2.45
CA GLU A 120 -19.91 -18.45 -2.71
C GLU A 120 -19.74 -17.18 -3.54
N VAL A 121 -18.65 -16.42 -3.28
CA VAL A 121 -18.32 -15.20 -4.00
C VAL A 121 -17.73 -15.55 -5.36
N ARG A 122 -18.24 -14.89 -6.40
CA ARG A 122 -17.73 -15.01 -7.76
C ARG A 122 -17.41 -13.63 -8.33
N TRP A 123 -16.17 -13.45 -8.73
CA TRP A 123 -15.72 -12.25 -9.42
C TRP A 123 -15.77 -12.46 -10.92
N LYS A 124 -16.70 -11.75 -11.60
CA LYS A 124 -16.86 -11.73 -13.06
C LYS A 124 -17.10 -10.31 -13.54
N GLY A 125 -16.51 -9.91 -14.68
CA GLY A 125 -16.70 -8.60 -15.27
C GLY A 125 -16.46 -7.45 -14.28
N GLU A 126 -17.42 -6.53 -14.18
CA GLU A 126 -17.30 -5.35 -13.31
C GLU A 126 -17.11 -5.68 -11.80
N LYS A 127 -17.68 -6.81 -11.35
CA LYS A 127 -17.49 -7.26 -9.95
C LYS A 127 -16.03 -7.60 -9.67
N ALA A 128 -15.32 -8.20 -10.64
CA ALA A 128 -13.90 -8.50 -10.50
C ALA A 128 -13.09 -7.20 -10.40
N ALA A 129 -13.31 -6.25 -11.30
CA ALA A 129 -12.62 -4.96 -11.25
C ALA A 129 -12.89 -4.19 -9.95
N LYS A 130 -14.14 -4.21 -9.44
CA LYS A 130 -14.50 -3.59 -8.17
C LYS A 130 -13.81 -4.30 -6.99
N GLY A 131 -13.78 -5.63 -7.00
CA GLY A 131 -13.11 -6.43 -5.97
C GLY A 131 -11.62 -6.15 -5.93
N MET A 132 -10.94 -6.14 -7.08
CA MET A 132 -9.51 -5.81 -7.21
C MET A 132 -9.21 -4.42 -6.65
N ARG A 133 -9.97 -3.38 -7.04
CA ARG A 133 -9.78 -2.02 -6.49
C ARG A 133 -9.98 -1.96 -4.98
N LYS A 134 -10.95 -2.72 -4.45
CA LYS A 134 -11.19 -2.78 -3.00
C LYS A 134 -10.01 -3.41 -2.27
N TRP A 135 -9.47 -4.51 -2.77
CA TRP A 135 -8.31 -5.17 -2.20
C TRP A 135 -7.07 -4.26 -2.28
N GLU A 136 -6.84 -3.60 -3.41
CA GLU A 136 -5.75 -2.63 -3.56
C GLU A 136 -5.85 -1.50 -2.52
N SER A 137 -7.04 -0.93 -2.33
CA SER A 137 -7.29 0.08 -1.30
C SER A 137 -7.02 -0.44 0.11
N THR A 138 -7.41 -1.70 0.40
CA THR A 138 -7.14 -2.35 1.69
C THR A 138 -5.64 -2.50 1.93
N LEU A 139 -4.89 -3.00 0.93
CA LEU A 139 -3.43 -3.15 1.02
C LEU A 139 -2.74 -1.81 1.29
N ARG A 140 -3.12 -0.76 0.56
CA ARG A 140 -2.56 0.60 0.78
C ARG A 140 -2.87 1.11 2.18
N SER A 141 -4.10 0.94 2.67
CA SER A 141 -4.50 1.36 4.01
C SER A 141 -3.75 0.59 5.10
N ALA A 142 -3.66 -0.74 4.97
CA ALA A 142 -2.93 -1.61 5.91
C ALA A 142 -1.42 -1.28 5.93
N THR A 143 -0.82 -1.01 4.77
CA THR A 143 0.57 -0.55 4.65
C THR A 143 0.83 0.72 5.48
N LYS A 144 -0.07 1.72 5.38
CA LYS A 144 0.05 2.95 6.18
C LYS A 144 -0.11 2.69 7.67
N GLN A 145 -1.09 1.87 8.06
CA GLN A 145 -1.34 1.55 9.48
C GLN A 145 -0.20 0.77 10.11
N SER A 146 0.34 -0.21 9.39
CA SER A 146 1.51 -1.00 9.81
C SER A 146 2.85 -0.28 9.58
N ARG A 147 2.82 0.90 8.95
CA ARG A 147 4.01 1.75 8.68
C ARG A 147 5.08 1.08 7.84
N ARG A 148 4.68 0.20 6.94
CA ARG A 148 5.60 -0.46 6.00
C ARG A 148 5.99 0.50 4.88
N ALA A 149 7.21 0.34 4.35
CA ALA A 149 7.65 1.03 3.14
C ALA A 149 7.27 0.27 1.86
N PHE A 150 6.90 -1.01 1.98
CA PHE A 150 6.43 -1.85 0.88
C PHE A 150 4.93 -2.02 0.91
N ILE A 151 4.26 -1.76 -0.21
CA ILE A 151 2.88 -2.16 -0.44
C ILE A 151 2.91 -3.58 -1.00
N PRO A 152 2.21 -4.55 -0.40
CA PRO A 152 2.13 -5.89 -0.97
C PRO A 152 1.58 -5.87 -2.39
N ARG A 153 2.19 -6.64 -3.31
CA ARG A 153 1.68 -6.77 -4.67
C ARG A 153 0.33 -7.47 -4.68
N LEU A 154 -0.59 -6.92 -5.45
CA LEU A 154 -1.88 -7.57 -5.74
C LEU A 154 -1.75 -8.33 -7.04
N GLU A 155 -1.73 -9.66 -6.95
CA GLU A 155 -1.71 -10.56 -8.10
C GLU A 155 -3.10 -10.66 -8.77
N GLU A 156 -3.13 -11.14 -10.01
CA GLU A 156 -4.38 -11.41 -10.71
C GLU A 156 -5.21 -12.48 -10.01
N ALA A 157 -6.53 -12.31 -10.02
CA ALA A 157 -7.45 -13.29 -9.47
C ALA A 157 -7.42 -14.59 -10.28
N ARG A 158 -7.26 -15.74 -9.63
CA ARG A 158 -7.14 -17.05 -10.29
C ARG A 158 -8.23 -18.01 -9.83
N SER A 159 -8.73 -18.82 -10.78
CA SER A 159 -9.52 -20.03 -10.45
C SER A 159 -8.60 -21.13 -9.91
N SER A 160 -9.18 -22.18 -9.31
CA SER A 160 -8.39 -23.34 -8.85
C SER A 160 -7.57 -23.99 -9.95
N ALA A 161 -8.12 -24.08 -11.18
CA ALA A 161 -7.41 -24.65 -12.33
C ALA A 161 -6.24 -23.75 -12.78
N ALA A 162 -6.47 -22.43 -12.90
CA ALA A 162 -5.44 -21.47 -13.28
C ALA A 162 -4.35 -21.35 -12.22
N PHE A 163 -4.71 -21.48 -10.95
CA PHE A 163 -3.74 -21.50 -9.85
C PHE A 163 -2.84 -22.74 -9.89
N ALA A 164 -3.41 -23.93 -10.13
CA ALA A 164 -2.63 -25.17 -10.28
C ALA A 164 -1.63 -25.09 -11.45
N GLN A 165 -2.06 -24.54 -12.60
CA GLN A 165 -1.18 -24.31 -13.74
C GLN A 165 -0.05 -23.31 -13.43
N TRP A 166 -0.38 -22.24 -12.73
CA TRP A 166 0.61 -21.22 -12.36
C TRP A 166 1.69 -21.79 -11.43
N ILE A 167 1.31 -22.57 -10.40
CA ILE A 167 2.28 -23.23 -9.52
C ILE A 167 3.22 -24.14 -10.32
N ALA A 168 2.66 -24.97 -11.22
CA ALA A 168 3.47 -25.90 -12.03
C ALA A 168 4.48 -25.19 -12.95
N GLN A 169 4.31 -23.90 -13.23
CA GLN A 169 5.22 -23.09 -14.05
C GLN A 169 6.24 -22.30 -13.22
N THR A 170 6.00 -22.16 -11.91
CA THR A 170 6.82 -21.33 -11.01
C THR A 170 7.80 -22.17 -10.18
N THR A 171 7.60 -23.49 -10.15
CA THR A 171 8.47 -24.47 -9.49
C THR A 171 9.45 -25.09 -10.49
#